data_a8cbb60c689eb5963f4f1ac04a54b9e5
#
_entry.id   a8cbb60c689eb5963f4f1ac04a54b9e5
#
_cell.length_a   1.000
_cell.length_b   1.000
_cell.length_c   1.000
_cell.angle_alpha   90.00
_cell.angle_beta   90.00
_cell.angle_gamma   90.00
#
_symmetry.space_group_name_H-M   'P 1'
#
loop_
_entity.id
_entity.type
_entity.pdbx_description
1 polymer ?
#
loop_
_entity_poly.entity_id
_entity_poly.type
_entity_poly.pdbx_seq_one_letter_code
_entity_poly.pdbx_strand_id
1 'polypeptide(L)'
;MTQDNEFDQTRCFVCQSKKFEQIGLNEDLLDASDFHNSEHKTSRYSYFLATCKKCGHSAVRTDNSCWMPTRKYDFIKYGEPIEHYPKIASILRELNLDFKDISVHTFSYKDFQLANFLARELDISDINLNDHAGCSDDWLPVVSSEGTKQDPLPLEDFLTEINKSDKSHQLILITRFFDHVANHDLFQKILGLSSPTSHIVFDLNDYERLFELGSLEFVWNERRNLFRRSHLESMLQKYNLKYSIFSYESQEVAPTLTGVISEKIMITTKSNATEVTISPAPRLVEKLIALRQRWQDKLGFAHRLAIIGASHKGISLAQFVLDNQVQYSLHDDKEALRGKTPPVNPPLGFHLVSGFDFSDYSHVAITTTLTIAEKIIPKLRASGYTNEILDFDGQKLD
;
A
#
# COMPACT_ATOMS: atom_id res chain seq x y z
N MET A 1 21.38 0.33 22.56
CA MET A 1 21.08 1.71 22.23
C MET A 1 19.63 1.80 21.88
N THR A 2 19.00 2.27 22.77
CA THR A 2 17.84 3.12 23.08
C THR A 2 16.55 2.78 22.36
N GLN A 3 15.73 2.13 23.14
CA GLN A 3 14.31 1.79 23.09
C GLN A 3 13.35 2.99 22.96
N ASP A 4 13.68 4.11 22.33
CA ASP A 4 12.91 5.36 22.43
C ASP A 4 12.09 5.75 21.20
N ASN A 5 11.74 4.79 20.34
CA ASN A 5 10.81 5.06 19.24
C ASN A 5 9.49 4.29 19.39
N GLU A 6 8.93 4.26 20.60
CA GLU A 6 7.53 3.86 20.76
C GLU A 6 6.64 4.82 20.00
N PHE A 7 5.98 4.29 18.98
CA PHE A 7 4.93 4.97 18.25
C PHE A 7 3.89 5.50 19.25
N ASP A 8 3.79 6.82 19.43
CA ASP A 8 2.77 7.42 20.29
C ASP A 8 1.39 7.27 19.63
N GLN A 9 0.80 6.08 19.75
CA GLN A 9 -0.57 5.79 19.30
C GLN A 9 -1.62 6.67 19.96
N THR A 10 -1.25 7.46 20.96
CA THR A 10 -2.18 8.33 21.68
C THR A 10 -2.46 9.62 20.94
N ARG A 11 -1.68 9.97 19.89
CA ARG A 11 -1.80 11.22 19.15
C ARG A 11 -2.11 11.02 17.68
N CYS A 12 -2.88 11.95 17.13
CA CYS A 12 -3.14 12.00 15.70
C CYS A 12 -1.87 12.39 14.95
N PHE A 13 -1.52 11.62 13.94
CA PHE A 13 -0.35 11.87 13.11
C PHE A 13 -0.36 13.26 12.46
N VAL A 14 -1.52 13.73 11.99
CA VAL A 14 -1.68 15.02 11.30
C VAL A 14 -1.71 16.21 12.26
N CYS A 15 -2.60 16.20 13.25
CA CYS A 15 -2.87 17.38 14.08
C CYS A 15 -2.46 17.23 15.55
N GLN A 16 -1.84 16.12 15.93
CA GLN A 16 -1.36 15.81 17.28
C GLN A 16 -2.45 15.80 18.37
N SER A 17 -3.73 15.79 17.99
CA SER A 17 -4.84 15.65 18.94
C SER A 17 -4.86 14.25 19.56
N LYS A 18 -5.25 14.15 20.83
CA LYS A 18 -5.48 12.88 21.55
C LYS A 18 -6.95 12.39 21.48
N LYS A 19 -7.81 13.11 20.77
CA LYS A 19 -9.25 12.80 20.72
C LYS A 19 -9.55 11.93 19.50
N PHE A 20 -9.85 10.66 19.72
CA PHE A 20 -10.21 9.70 18.68
C PHE A 20 -11.60 9.10 18.90
N GLU A 21 -12.18 8.66 17.82
CA GLU A 21 -13.22 7.67 17.77
C GLU A 21 -12.61 6.37 17.25
N GLN A 22 -12.88 5.26 17.93
CA GLN A 22 -12.37 3.94 17.57
C GLN A 22 -13.54 3.03 17.19
N ILE A 23 -13.38 2.32 16.08
CA ILE A 23 -14.37 1.37 15.58
C ILE A 23 -13.64 0.05 15.36
N GLY A 24 -14.11 -1.00 16.00
CA GLY A 24 -13.57 -2.34 15.78
C GLY A 24 -13.84 -2.81 14.36
N LEU A 25 -12.83 -3.28 13.65
CA LEU A 25 -12.95 -3.86 12.31
C LEU A 25 -13.12 -5.37 12.40
N ASN A 26 -12.33 -6.01 13.20
CA ASN A 26 -12.42 -7.41 13.56
C ASN A 26 -11.59 -7.66 14.83
N GLU A 27 -12.01 -8.60 15.63
CA GLU A 27 -11.23 -9.13 16.75
C GLU A 27 -10.51 -10.38 16.26
N ASP A 28 -9.24 -10.55 16.66
CA ASP A 28 -8.49 -11.78 16.40
C ASP A 28 -8.06 -11.99 14.93
N LEU A 29 -7.62 -10.93 14.24
CA LEU A 29 -7.02 -11.02 12.92
C LEU A 29 -5.56 -11.46 12.99
N LEU A 30 -5.14 -12.21 11.98
CA LEU A 30 -3.74 -12.54 11.75
C LEU A 30 -3.02 -11.36 11.10
N ASP A 31 -1.71 -11.25 11.34
CA ASP A 31 -0.88 -10.31 10.60
C ASP A 31 -0.94 -10.66 9.11
N ALA A 32 -1.55 -9.80 8.31
CA ALA A 32 -1.81 -10.06 6.90
C ALA A 32 -0.53 -10.21 6.05
N SER A 33 0.61 -9.85 6.60
CA SER A 33 1.92 -10.00 5.98
C SER A 33 2.69 -11.25 6.47
N ASP A 34 2.20 -11.97 7.48
CA ASP A 34 2.90 -13.11 8.10
C ASP A 34 2.74 -14.42 7.32
N PHE A 35 3.37 -14.51 6.15
CA PHE A 35 3.49 -15.75 5.38
C PHE A 35 4.66 -16.56 5.92
N HIS A 36 4.42 -17.70 6.52
CA HIS A 36 5.47 -18.48 7.19
C HIS A 36 5.60 -19.90 6.65
N ASN A 37 6.67 -20.56 7.02
CA ASN A 37 6.80 -22.00 6.88
C ASN A 37 5.98 -22.67 8.00
N SER A 38 5.40 -23.84 7.72
CA SER A 38 4.34 -24.53 8.47
C SER A 38 4.48 -24.72 9.98
N GLU A 39 5.59 -24.30 10.60
CA GLU A 39 5.88 -24.50 12.02
C GLU A 39 5.72 -23.25 12.90
N HIS A 40 5.34 -22.10 12.32
CA HIS A 40 5.28 -20.85 13.06
C HIS A 40 3.85 -20.53 13.53
N LYS A 41 3.69 -20.08 14.77
CA LYS A 41 2.42 -19.53 15.24
C LYS A 41 2.29 -18.09 14.75
N THR A 42 1.34 -17.84 13.90
CA THR A 42 0.99 -16.49 13.45
C THR A 42 0.45 -15.68 14.62
N SER A 43 0.94 -14.48 14.81
CA SER A 43 0.43 -13.54 15.81
C SER A 43 -0.96 -13.05 15.43
N ARG A 44 -1.83 -12.88 16.42
CA ARG A 44 -3.19 -12.37 16.26
C ARG A 44 -3.33 -11.03 16.94
N TYR A 45 -4.10 -10.14 16.35
CA TYR A 45 -4.27 -8.78 16.82
C TYR A 45 -5.72 -8.33 16.66
N SER A 46 -6.19 -7.53 17.59
CA SER A 46 -7.43 -6.78 17.40
C SER A 46 -7.13 -5.54 16.55
N TYR A 47 -7.79 -5.43 15.41
CA TYR A 47 -7.68 -4.26 14.54
C TYR A 47 -8.84 -3.31 14.77
N PHE A 48 -8.54 -2.03 14.78
CA PHE A 48 -9.55 -0.98 14.78
C PHE A 48 -9.14 0.21 13.95
N LEU A 49 -10.14 0.87 13.41
CA LEU A 49 -9.98 2.13 12.72
C LEU A 49 -10.12 3.25 13.74
N ALA A 50 -9.06 4.02 13.92
CA ALA A 50 -9.05 5.18 14.79
C ALA A 50 -9.18 6.45 13.94
N THR A 51 -10.23 7.25 14.18
CA THR A 51 -10.45 8.53 13.48
C THR A 51 -10.30 9.69 14.44
N CYS A 52 -9.47 10.64 14.09
CA CYS A 52 -9.25 11.85 14.88
C CYS A 52 -10.49 12.75 14.86
N LYS A 53 -11.06 13.03 16.02
CA LYS A 53 -12.24 13.93 16.14
C LYS A 53 -11.95 15.38 15.79
N LYS A 54 -10.68 15.79 15.71
CA LYS A 54 -10.29 17.17 15.39
C LYS A 54 -10.13 17.42 13.90
N CYS A 55 -9.46 16.51 13.16
CA CYS A 55 -9.14 16.70 11.75
C CYS A 55 -9.69 15.61 10.83
N GLY A 56 -10.35 14.59 11.36
CA GLY A 56 -10.90 13.48 10.58
C GLY A 56 -9.86 12.52 9.99
N HIS A 57 -8.57 12.64 10.35
CA HIS A 57 -7.54 11.70 9.92
C HIS A 57 -7.81 10.33 10.50
N SER A 58 -7.74 9.30 9.68
CA SER A 58 -7.95 7.91 10.09
C SER A 58 -6.64 7.12 10.05
N ALA A 59 -6.51 6.18 10.96
CA ALA A 59 -5.36 5.28 11.05
C ALA A 59 -5.82 3.87 11.41
N VAL A 60 -5.18 2.86 10.86
CA VAL A 60 -5.34 1.48 11.32
C VAL A 60 -4.48 1.29 12.57
N ARG A 61 -5.07 0.76 13.62
CA ARG A 61 -4.42 0.50 14.90
C ARG A 61 -4.65 -0.92 15.35
N THR A 62 -3.75 -1.39 16.20
CA THR A 62 -3.83 -2.68 16.85
C THR A 62 -3.75 -2.50 18.36
N ASP A 63 -4.17 -3.50 19.10
CA ASP A 63 -4.01 -3.57 20.56
C ASP A 63 -2.57 -3.79 21.01
N ASN A 64 -1.67 -4.13 20.10
CA ASN A 64 -0.27 -4.35 20.40
C ASN A 64 0.58 -3.13 20.06
N SER A 65 1.16 -2.47 21.07
CA SER A 65 2.00 -1.29 20.93
C SER A 65 3.38 -1.59 20.31
N CYS A 66 3.81 -2.85 20.28
CA CYS A 66 5.13 -3.27 19.79
C CYS A 66 5.21 -3.47 18.29
N TRP A 67 4.39 -2.76 17.52
CA TRP A 67 4.14 -3.13 16.18
C TRP A 67 4.86 -2.26 15.13
N MET A 68 5.91 -2.73 14.61
CA MET A 68 6.33 -2.69 13.20
C MET A 68 6.63 -4.14 12.83
N PRO A 69 5.82 -4.83 12.03
CA PRO A 69 6.28 -6.09 11.51
C PRO A 69 7.50 -5.77 10.66
N THR A 70 8.62 -6.24 11.12
CA THR A 70 9.76 -6.42 10.27
C THR A 70 9.28 -7.29 9.12
N ARG A 71 9.20 -6.73 7.91
CA ARG A 71 8.87 -7.54 6.75
C ARG A 71 9.92 -8.65 6.67
N LYS A 72 9.50 -9.86 6.94
CA LYS A 72 10.36 -11.04 6.80
C LYS A 72 10.35 -11.58 5.37
N TYR A 73 9.79 -10.86 4.40
CA TYR A 73 9.58 -11.40 3.06
C TYR A 73 9.95 -10.41 1.97
N ASP A 74 10.89 -10.82 1.19
CA ASP A 74 11.24 -10.19 -0.08
C ASP A 74 10.46 -10.79 -1.28
N PHE A 75 9.64 -11.82 -1.05
CA PHE A 75 9.07 -12.62 -2.12
C PHE A 75 7.75 -12.07 -2.68
N ILE A 76 7.04 -11.20 -1.97
CA ILE A 76 5.86 -10.54 -2.50
C ILE A 76 6.24 -9.15 -2.97
N LYS A 77 6.78 -9.06 -4.17
CA LYS A 77 6.92 -7.78 -4.86
C LYS A 77 5.60 -7.47 -5.55
N TYR A 78 4.95 -6.41 -5.11
CA TYR A 78 3.77 -5.89 -5.79
C TYR A 78 4.24 -5.04 -6.97
N GLY A 79 3.62 -5.23 -8.15
CA GLY A 79 3.76 -4.27 -9.23
C GLY A 79 3.06 -2.98 -8.82
N GLU A 80 3.80 -1.89 -8.79
CA GLU A 80 3.21 -0.58 -8.54
C GLU A 80 2.56 -0.06 -9.83
N PRO A 81 1.48 0.75 -9.72
CA PRO A 81 0.87 1.37 -10.89
C PRO A 81 1.84 2.35 -11.56
N ILE A 82 1.86 2.33 -12.88
CA ILE A 82 2.79 3.14 -13.69
C ILE A 82 2.07 4.19 -14.57
N GLU A 83 0.76 4.10 -14.72
CA GLU A 83 -0.01 4.91 -15.65
C GLU A 83 0.00 6.40 -15.31
N HIS A 84 0.28 6.75 -14.05
CA HIS A 84 0.39 8.14 -13.60
C HIS A 84 1.79 8.75 -13.79
N TYR A 85 2.81 7.95 -14.10
CA TYR A 85 4.20 8.41 -14.27
C TYR A 85 4.37 9.51 -15.32
N PRO A 86 3.69 9.47 -16.50
CA PRO A 86 3.78 10.57 -17.45
C PRO A 86 3.33 11.92 -16.89
N LYS A 87 2.35 11.93 -15.98
CA LYS A 87 1.90 13.15 -15.31
C LYS A 87 2.95 13.69 -14.36
N ILE A 88 3.65 12.83 -13.65
CA ILE A 88 4.80 13.23 -12.81
C ILE A 88 5.88 13.88 -13.67
N ALA A 89 6.27 13.24 -14.77
CA ALA A 89 7.27 13.79 -15.70
C ALA A 89 6.84 15.16 -16.26
N SER A 90 5.55 15.34 -16.58
CA SER A 90 5.01 16.64 -17.03
C SER A 90 5.19 17.72 -15.96
N ILE A 91 4.86 17.45 -14.71
CA ILE A 91 5.03 18.41 -13.60
C ILE A 91 6.50 18.75 -13.40
N LEU A 92 7.40 17.75 -13.47
CA LEU A 92 8.84 17.99 -13.33
C LEU A 92 9.40 18.87 -14.44
N ARG A 93 8.93 18.71 -15.69
CA ARG A 93 9.31 19.61 -16.81
C ARG A 93 8.90 21.06 -16.56
N GLU A 94 7.76 21.29 -15.93
CA GLU A 94 7.28 22.64 -15.57
C GLU A 94 8.18 23.34 -14.53
N LEU A 95 9.03 22.58 -13.80
CA LEU A 95 9.97 23.16 -12.83
C LEU A 95 11.18 23.83 -13.50
N ASN A 96 11.36 23.71 -14.81
CA ASN A 96 12.49 24.25 -15.57
C ASN A 96 13.85 23.88 -14.99
N LEU A 97 14.01 22.58 -14.68
CA LEU A 97 15.25 22.00 -14.19
C LEU A 97 16.15 21.58 -15.36
N ASP A 98 17.47 21.68 -15.17
CA ASP A 98 18.43 21.00 -16.06
C ASP A 98 18.52 19.53 -15.63
N PHE A 99 17.82 18.65 -16.35
CA PHE A 99 17.77 17.23 -16.01
C PHE A 99 19.10 16.50 -16.14
N LYS A 100 20.07 17.06 -16.86
CA LYS A 100 21.44 16.50 -16.94
C LYS A 100 22.23 16.74 -15.65
N ASP A 101 21.81 17.73 -14.88
CA ASP A 101 22.43 18.11 -13.61
C ASP A 101 21.54 17.73 -12.40
N ILE A 102 20.79 16.61 -12.55
CA ILE A 102 19.96 16.04 -11.51
C ILE A 102 20.49 14.67 -11.11
N SER A 103 20.54 14.42 -9.79
CA SER A 103 20.69 13.09 -9.21
C SER A 103 19.35 12.59 -8.71
N VAL A 104 18.95 11.38 -9.09
CA VAL A 104 17.74 10.70 -8.60
C VAL A 104 18.10 9.77 -7.45
N HIS A 105 17.40 9.90 -6.34
CA HIS A 105 17.56 9.06 -5.16
C HIS A 105 16.25 8.33 -4.87
N THR A 106 16.30 7.00 -4.76
CA THR A 106 15.16 6.19 -4.38
C THR A 106 15.17 5.90 -2.89
N PHE A 107 14.01 5.90 -2.27
CA PHE A 107 13.85 5.59 -0.86
C PHE A 107 13.55 4.10 -0.63
N SER A 108 12.90 3.45 -1.59
CA SER A 108 12.56 2.03 -1.51
C SER A 108 12.63 1.36 -2.88
N TYR A 109 12.65 0.02 -2.89
CA TYR A 109 12.56 -0.75 -4.14
C TYR A 109 11.32 -0.40 -4.99
N LYS A 110 10.26 0.13 -4.39
CA LYS A 110 9.04 0.55 -5.07
C LYS A 110 9.29 1.75 -5.99
N ASP A 111 10.28 2.55 -5.67
CA ASP A 111 10.65 3.74 -6.44
C ASP A 111 11.41 3.40 -7.74
N PHE A 112 11.97 2.19 -7.84
CA PHE A 112 12.86 1.83 -8.96
C PHE A 112 12.19 1.92 -10.33
N GLN A 113 10.93 1.55 -10.44
CA GLN A 113 10.20 1.66 -11.70
C GLN A 113 10.00 3.13 -12.10
N LEU A 114 9.64 3.98 -11.15
CA LEU A 114 9.50 5.42 -11.38
C LEU A 114 10.84 6.06 -11.72
N ALA A 115 11.91 5.73 -10.99
CA ALA A 115 13.25 6.22 -11.27
C ALA A 115 13.69 5.90 -12.70
N ASN A 116 13.56 4.64 -13.11
CA ASN A 116 13.89 4.19 -14.46
C ASN A 116 13.01 4.83 -15.55
N PHE A 117 11.74 5.08 -15.26
CA PHE A 117 10.84 5.80 -16.17
C PHE A 117 11.30 7.26 -16.33
N LEU A 118 11.51 7.97 -15.23
CA LEU A 118 11.92 9.39 -15.23
C LEU A 118 13.30 9.56 -15.89
N ALA A 119 14.24 8.65 -15.63
CA ALA A 119 15.55 8.67 -16.26
C ALA A 119 15.46 8.68 -17.78
N ARG A 120 14.65 7.78 -18.35
CA ARG A 120 14.46 7.70 -19.81
C ARG A 120 13.67 8.88 -20.36
N GLU A 121 12.63 9.28 -19.66
CA GLU A 121 11.69 10.30 -20.11
C GLU A 121 12.26 11.73 -20.04
N LEU A 122 13.18 11.97 -19.08
CA LEU A 122 13.77 13.27 -18.79
C LEU A 122 15.28 13.34 -19.09
N ASP A 123 15.86 12.28 -19.67
CA ASP A 123 17.30 12.18 -19.99
C ASP A 123 18.23 12.37 -18.76
N ILE A 124 17.85 11.76 -17.63
CA ILE A 124 18.63 11.80 -16.39
C ILE A 124 19.59 10.61 -16.39
N SER A 125 20.87 10.87 -16.19
CA SER A 125 21.93 9.83 -16.21
C SER A 125 22.39 9.38 -14.82
N ASP A 126 22.17 10.20 -13.78
CA ASP A 126 22.62 9.89 -12.43
C ASP A 126 21.45 9.37 -11.59
N ILE A 127 21.44 8.05 -11.31
CA ILE A 127 20.36 7.35 -10.59
C ILE A 127 20.97 6.50 -9.48
N ASN A 128 20.59 6.81 -8.25
CA ASN A 128 20.99 6.09 -7.05
C ASN A 128 19.83 5.23 -6.56
N LEU A 129 19.85 3.94 -6.91
CA LEU A 129 18.81 2.98 -6.56
C LEU A 129 19.12 2.37 -5.19
N ASN A 130 18.53 2.90 -4.15
CA ASN A 130 18.68 2.45 -2.78
C ASN A 130 17.33 1.98 -2.19
N ASP A 131 17.38 1.06 -1.23
CA ASP A 131 16.19 0.62 -0.47
C ASP A 131 16.43 0.88 1.02
N HIS A 132 15.98 2.04 1.48
CA HIS A 132 16.09 2.47 2.88
C HIS A 132 14.82 2.18 3.69
N ALA A 133 13.70 1.89 3.02
CA ALA A 133 12.43 1.59 3.68
C ALA A 133 12.51 0.31 4.50
N GLY A 134 13.51 -0.51 4.21
CA GLY A 134 13.79 -1.75 4.89
C GLY A 134 14.77 -1.67 6.06
N CYS A 135 14.91 -0.56 6.74
CA CYS A 135 15.88 -0.32 7.80
C CYS A 135 15.77 -1.23 9.04
N SER A 136 15.33 -2.46 8.90
CA SER A 136 15.52 -3.53 9.89
C SER A 136 16.50 -4.55 9.33
N ASP A 137 17.30 -5.16 10.19
CA ASP A 137 18.28 -6.21 9.89
C ASP A 137 17.68 -7.43 9.15
N ASP A 138 16.36 -7.47 9.00
CA ASP A 138 15.58 -8.56 8.42
C ASP A 138 15.24 -8.33 6.91
N TRP A 139 15.62 -7.20 6.31
CA TRP A 139 15.39 -6.96 4.89
C TRP A 139 16.52 -7.52 4.05
N LEU A 140 16.14 -8.37 3.11
CA LEU A 140 17.10 -8.92 2.16
C LEU A 140 17.60 -7.83 1.21
N PRO A 141 18.88 -7.88 0.84
CA PRO A 141 19.48 -6.89 -0.04
C PRO A 141 18.76 -6.83 -1.37
N VAL A 142 18.48 -5.62 -1.82
CA VAL A 142 17.91 -5.37 -3.14
C VAL A 142 18.96 -5.73 -4.18
N VAL A 143 18.57 -6.55 -5.16
CA VAL A 143 19.40 -6.79 -6.34
C VAL A 143 19.22 -5.58 -7.24
N SER A 144 20.27 -4.79 -7.43
CA SER A 144 20.28 -3.73 -8.44
C SER A 144 20.01 -4.32 -9.84
N SER A 145 19.62 -3.50 -10.80
CA SER A 145 19.45 -3.92 -12.20
C SER A 145 20.71 -4.59 -12.78
N GLU A 146 21.86 -4.38 -12.16
CA GLU A 146 23.15 -4.97 -12.52
C GLU A 146 23.49 -6.22 -11.68
N GLY A 147 22.58 -6.68 -10.81
CA GLY A 147 22.78 -7.90 -10.02
C GLY A 147 23.68 -7.74 -8.78
N THR A 148 24.11 -6.53 -8.45
CA THR A 148 24.87 -6.27 -7.21
C THR A 148 23.91 -6.14 -6.02
N LYS A 149 24.17 -6.94 -4.99
CA LYS A 149 23.49 -6.80 -3.70
C LYS A 149 24.09 -5.58 -2.98
N GLN A 150 23.26 -4.58 -2.71
CA GLN A 150 23.63 -3.53 -1.77
C GLN A 150 22.95 -3.79 -0.42
N ASP A 151 23.69 -3.69 0.65
CA ASP A 151 23.11 -3.72 1.99
C ASP A 151 22.21 -2.48 2.17
N PRO A 152 21.02 -2.63 2.79
CA PRO A 152 20.16 -1.49 3.04
C PRO A 152 20.91 -0.47 3.92
N LEU A 153 21.01 0.76 3.45
CA LEU A 153 21.61 1.83 4.22
C LEU A 153 20.62 2.34 5.27
N PRO A 154 21.04 2.60 6.51
CA PRO A 154 20.23 3.28 7.49
C PRO A 154 19.70 4.61 6.96
N LEU A 155 18.52 5.04 7.42
CA LEU A 155 17.94 6.32 7.01
C LEU A 155 18.91 7.49 7.17
N GLU A 156 19.69 7.51 8.24
CA GLU A 156 20.71 8.54 8.51
C GLU A 156 21.78 8.57 7.41
N ASP A 157 22.15 7.42 6.87
CA ASP A 157 23.11 7.31 5.75
C ASP A 157 22.49 7.82 4.45
N PHE A 158 21.21 7.53 4.20
CA PHE A 158 20.46 8.10 3.07
C PHE A 158 20.43 9.63 3.11
N LEU A 159 20.09 10.20 4.25
CA LEU A 159 20.11 11.66 4.42
C LEU A 159 21.50 12.23 4.19
N THR A 160 22.53 11.50 4.58
CA THR A 160 23.92 11.87 4.38
C THR A 160 24.34 11.78 2.90
N GLU A 161 23.90 10.76 2.19
CA GLU A 161 24.18 10.57 0.77
C GLU A 161 23.56 11.66 -0.10
N ILE A 162 22.29 11.98 0.13
CA ILE A 162 21.62 13.09 -0.58
C ILE A 162 22.43 14.38 -0.46
N ASN A 163 22.95 14.66 0.74
CA ASN A 163 23.74 15.87 0.99
C ASN A 163 25.15 15.82 0.38
N LYS A 164 25.64 14.67 -0.05
CA LYS A 164 26.97 14.51 -0.68
C LYS A 164 26.94 14.56 -2.22
N SER A 165 25.76 14.56 -2.83
CA SER A 165 25.66 14.65 -4.28
C SER A 165 26.32 15.92 -4.81
N ASP A 166 27.12 15.79 -5.85
CA ASP A 166 27.78 16.91 -6.55
C ASP A 166 26.88 17.57 -7.61
N LYS A 167 25.69 17.02 -7.83
CA LYS A 167 24.69 17.57 -8.74
C LYS A 167 24.01 18.81 -8.15
N SER A 168 23.68 19.78 -8.99
CA SER A 168 23.02 21.00 -8.53
C SER A 168 21.57 20.79 -8.11
N HIS A 169 20.96 19.70 -8.56
CA HIS A 169 19.59 19.34 -8.15
C HIS A 169 19.47 17.87 -7.78
N GLN A 170 18.57 17.60 -6.85
CA GLN A 170 18.28 16.25 -6.37
C GLN A 170 16.78 15.96 -6.48
N LEU A 171 16.45 14.80 -6.98
CA LEU A 171 15.10 14.30 -7.07
C LEU A 171 14.94 13.06 -6.18
N ILE A 172 14.19 13.21 -5.10
CA ILE A 172 13.99 12.17 -4.10
C ILE A 172 12.65 11.52 -4.36
N LEU A 173 12.63 10.22 -4.59
CA LEU A 173 11.43 9.44 -4.85
C LEU A 173 11.02 8.67 -3.60
N ILE A 174 9.76 8.78 -3.21
CA ILE A 174 9.19 8.16 -2.01
C ILE A 174 7.80 7.63 -2.35
N THR A 175 7.74 6.50 -3.06
CA THR A 175 6.48 5.91 -3.46
C THR A 175 5.97 4.91 -2.44
N ARG A 176 4.64 4.93 -2.18
CA ARG A 176 3.95 3.97 -1.30
C ARG A 176 4.57 3.82 0.10
N PHE A 177 5.12 4.89 0.64
CA PHE A 177 5.79 4.85 1.94
C PHE A 177 5.09 5.69 3.01
N PHE A 178 4.55 6.85 2.70
CA PHE A 178 4.00 7.76 3.72
C PHE A 178 2.85 7.15 4.53
N ASP A 179 2.05 6.28 3.94
CA ASP A 179 0.97 5.57 4.63
C ASP A 179 1.49 4.51 5.64
N HIS A 180 2.75 4.09 5.51
CA HIS A 180 3.42 3.18 6.44
C HIS A 180 4.17 3.89 7.57
N VAL A 181 4.44 5.19 7.45
CA VAL A 181 5.22 5.94 8.44
C VAL A 181 4.43 6.08 9.74
N ALA A 182 4.94 5.49 10.79
CA ALA A 182 4.37 5.61 12.13
C ALA A 182 4.94 6.81 12.91
N ASN A 183 6.20 7.16 12.66
CA ASN A 183 6.93 8.19 13.38
C ASN A 183 6.78 9.56 12.71
N HIS A 184 6.21 10.51 13.42
CA HIS A 184 6.02 11.88 12.95
C HIS A 184 7.35 12.60 12.69
N ASP A 185 8.37 12.35 13.51
CA ASP A 185 9.68 12.99 13.37
C ASP A 185 10.40 12.48 12.11
N LEU A 186 10.26 11.20 11.79
CA LEU A 186 10.74 10.64 10.52
C LEU A 186 10.08 11.33 9.33
N PHE A 187 8.76 11.49 9.37
CA PHE A 187 8.04 12.20 8.32
C PHE A 187 8.51 13.65 8.17
N GLN A 188 8.75 14.33 9.30
CA GLN A 188 9.31 15.70 9.29
C GLN A 188 10.71 15.74 8.69
N LYS A 189 11.60 14.81 9.05
CA LYS A 189 12.94 14.71 8.48
C LYS A 189 12.89 14.56 6.96
N ILE A 190 12.01 13.68 6.46
CA ILE A 190 11.83 13.47 5.02
C ILE A 190 11.33 14.75 4.34
N LEU A 191 10.31 15.42 4.88
CA LEU A 191 9.83 16.69 4.35
C LEU A 191 10.89 17.80 4.39
N GLY A 192 11.73 17.78 5.42
CA GLY A 192 12.87 18.70 5.59
C GLY A 192 13.97 18.55 4.53
N LEU A 193 13.95 17.49 3.73
CA LEU A 193 14.84 17.33 2.57
C LEU A 193 14.47 18.26 1.42
N SER A 194 13.24 18.79 1.38
CA SER A 194 12.84 19.76 0.37
C SER A 194 13.60 21.07 0.54
N SER A 195 14.25 21.52 -0.54
CA SER A 195 15.05 22.74 -0.61
C SER A 195 14.96 23.36 -2.01
N PRO A 196 15.55 24.52 -2.28
CA PRO A 196 15.63 25.07 -3.64
C PRO A 196 16.30 24.13 -4.65
N THR A 197 17.13 23.21 -4.18
CA THR A 197 17.87 22.24 -5.00
C THR A 197 17.39 20.80 -4.83
N SER A 198 16.51 20.52 -3.89
CA SER A 198 15.99 19.17 -3.65
C SER A 198 14.48 19.13 -3.82
N HIS A 199 14.00 18.18 -4.62
CA HIS A 199 12.60 18.01 -4.99
C HIS A 199 12.15 16.61 -4.56
N ILE A 200 10.98 16.50 -3.96
CA ILE A 200 10.43 15.22 -3.49
C ILE A 200 9.25 14.85 -4.38
N VAL A 201 9.27 13.63 -4.92
CA VAL A 201 8.13 13.00 -5.55
C VAL A 201 7.62 11.89 -4.64
N PHE A 202 6.33 11.91 -4.34
CA PHE A 202 5.69 10.88 -3.54
C PHE A 202 4.41 10.38 -4.19
N ASP A 203 4.04 9.15 -3.90
CA ASP A 203 2.71 8.65 -4.13
C ASP A 203 2.23 7.79 -2.95
N LEU A 204 0.92 7.69 -2.82
CA LEU A 204 0.24 6.86 -1.83
C LEU A 204 -1.18 6.58 -2.30
N ASN A 205 -1.91 5.74 -1.57
CA ASN A 205 -3.30 5.51 -1.91
C ASN A 205 -4.15 6.75 -1.61
N ASP A 206 -5.12 7.03 -2.49
CA ASP A 206 -6.15 8.03 -2.25
C ASP A 206 -7.22 7.44 -1.34
N TYR A 207 -7.03 7.56 -0.05
CA TYR A 207 -7.96 6.98 0.93
C TYR A 207 -9.32 7.67 0.95
N GLU A 208 -9.45 8.89 0.49
CA GLU A 208 -10.76 9.53 0.33
C GLU A 208 -11.59 8.78 -0.71
N ARG A 209 -10.98 8.53 -1.87
CA ARG A 209 -11.63 7.80 -2.94
C ARG A 209 -11.85 6.32 -2.60
N LEU A 210 -10.89 5.68 -1.95
CA LEU A 210 -11.03 4.30 -1.47
C LEU A 210 -12.16 4.15 -0.46
N PHE A 211 -12.33 5.09 0.46
CA PHE A 211 -13.47 5.10 1.38
C PHE A 211 -14.81 5.28 0.66
N GLU A 212 -14.86 6.12 -0.37
CA GLU A 212 -16.06 6.28 -1.19
C GLU A 212 -16.42 4.99 -1.93
N LEU A 213 -15.43 4.32 -2.49
CA LEU A 213 -15.61 3.04 -3.17
C LEU A 213 -15.90 1.89 -2.19
N GLY A 214 -15.56 2.06 -0.91
CA GLY A 214 -15.67 1.02 0.10
C GLY A 214 -14.68 -0.12 -0.10
N SER A 215 -13.56 0.19 -0.71
CA SER A 215 -12.48 -0.77 -0.89
C SER A 215 -11.86 -1.11 0.46
N LEU A 216 -11.94 -2.38 0.86
CA LEU A 216 -11.39 -2.86 2.14
C LEU A 216 -9.97 -3.35 2.02
N GLU A 217 -9.49 -3.53 0.82
CA GLU A 217 -8.14 -4.02 0.51
C GLU A 217 -7.01 -3.15 1.04
N PHE A 218 -7.33 -1.91 1.46
CA PHE A 218 -6.36 -0.99 2.06
C PHE A 218 -6.40 -1.02 3.59
N VAL A 219 -7.37 -1.71 4.22
CA VAL A 219 -7.37 -1.94 5.67
C VAL A 219 -6.35 -3.02 5.99
N TRP A 220 -5.10 -2.64 5.81
CA TRP A 220 -3.95 -3.50 5.95
C TRP A 220 -3.17 -3.07 7.18
N ASN A 221 -2.71 -4.00 7.95
CA ASN A 221 -2.01 -3.70 9.19
C ASN A 221 -0.72 -2.89 9.02
N GLU A 222 -0.04 -3.00 7.90
CA GLU A 222 1.15 -2.21 7.59
C GLU A 222 0.85 -0.74 7.28
N ARG A 223 -0.41 -0.40 6.95
CA ARG A 223 -0.80 0.97 6.59
C ARG A 223 -1.29 1.72 7.80
N ARG A 224 -0.39 2.50 8.38
CA ARG A 224 -0.60 3.22 9.63
C ARG A 224 -1.47 4.44 9.47
N ASN A 225 -1.32 5.15 8.35
CA ASN A 225 -1.99 6.41 8.10
C ASN A 225 -2.81 6.35 6.83
N LEU A 226 -4.07 6.66 6.94
CA LEU A 226 -5.00 6.69 5.80
C LEU A 226 -5.19 8.15 5.40
N PHE A 227 -4.21 8.68 4.63
CA PHE A 227 -4.20 10.07 4.23
C PHE A 227 -5.26 10.37 3.18
N ARG A 228 -6.02 11.42 3.42
CA ARG A 228 -6.78 12.11 2.39
C ARG A 228 -5.94 13.27 1.85
N ARG A 229 -6.27 13.75 0.67
CA ARG A 229 -5.60 14.90 0.05
C ARG A 229 -5.53 16.10 0.99
N SER A 230 -6.65 16.43 1.64
CA SER A 230 -6.73 17.56 2.59
C SER A 230 -5.78 17.43 3.78
N HIS A 231 -5.52 16.21 4.25
CA HIS A 231 -4.55 15.98 5.34
C HIS A 231 -3.12 16.25 4.89
N LEU A 232 -2.74 15.77 3.71
CA LEU A 232 -1.41 16.02 3.13
C LEU A 232 -1.20 17.51 2.89
N GLU A 233 -2.16 18.17 2.25
CA GLU A 233 -2.11 19.61 1.98
C GLU A 233 -1.97 20.41 3.28
N SER A 234 -2.74 20.06 4.33
CA SER A 234 -2.64 20.70 5.65
C SER A 234 -1.26 20.52 6.28
N MET A 235 -0.67 19.34 6.14
CA MET A 235 0.68 19.06 6.67
C MET A 235 1.74 19.84 5.89
N LEU A 236 1.71 19.80 4.56
CA LEU A 236 2.67 20.51 3.70
C LEU A 236 2.59 22.02 3.92
N GLN A 237 1.40 22.58 4.07
CA GLN A 237 1.19 24.00 4.41
C GLN A 237 1.77 24.35 5.78
N LYS A 238 1.61 23.48 6.79
CA LYS A 238 2.19 23.68 8.13
C LYS A 238 3.71 23.82 8.08
N TYR A 239 4.37 23.16 7.13
CA TYR A 239 5.82 23.23 6.91
C TYR A 239 6.22 24.28 5.87
N ASN A 240 5.27 25.13 5.41
CA ASN A 240 5.48 26.16 4.38
C ASN A 240 6.04 25.59 3.06
N LEU A 241 5.74 24.36 2.74
CA LEU A 241 6.22 23.70 1.52
C LEU A 241 5.33 24.08 0.34
N LYS A 242 5.94 24.25 -0.83
CA LYS A 242 5.23 24.38 -2.09
C LYS A 242 5.06 23.00 -2.72
N TYR A 243 3.89 22.72 -3.26
CA TYR A 243 3.55 21.39 -3.75
C TYR A 243 2.52 21.43 -4.88
N SER A 244 2.53 20.37 -5.68
CA SER A 244 1.46 20.02 -6.61
C SER A 244 0.98 18.61 -6.29
N ILE A 245 -0.31 18.42 -6.02
CA ILE A 245 -0.92 17.12 -5.73
C ILE A 245 -2.04 16.86 -6.73
N PHE A 246 -2.08 15.66 -7.27
CA PHE A 246 -3.15 15.19 -8.13
C PHE A 246 -3.60 13.78 -7.73
N SER A 247 -4.87 13.46 -8.00
CA SER A 247 -5.40 12.11 -7.89
C SER A 247 -5.35 11.43 -9.25
N TYR A 248 -5.06 10.15 -9.25
CA TYR A 248 -5.11 9.29 -10.42
C TYR A 248 -5.91 8.04 -10.10
N GLU A 249 -6.79 7.66 -10.99
CA GLU A 249 -7.60 6.44 -10.89
C GLU A 249 -7.73 5.80 -12.27
N SER A 250 -7.59 4.49 -12.34
CA SER A 250 -7.89 3.71 -13.55
C SER A 250 -8.60 2.41 -13.17
N GLN A 251 -9.06 1.66 -14.14
CA GLN A 251 -9.67 0.35 -13.91
C GLN A 251 -8.68 -0.68 -13.34
N GLU A 252 -7.39 -0.51 -13.64
CA GLU A 252 -6.31 -1.41 -13.24
C GLU A 252 -5.66 -1.01 -11.91
N VAL A 253 -5.83 0.22 -11.49
CA VAL A 253 -5.04 0.84 -10.43
C VAL A 253 -5.95 1.41 -9.36
N ALA A 254 -5.71 1.00 -8.12
CA ALA A 254 -6.35 1.63 -6.97
C ALA A 254 -6.12 3.14 -6.98
N PRO A 255 -7.13 3.94 -6.59
CA PRO A 255 -7.00 5.38 -6.52
C PRO A 255 -5.72 5.81 -5.81
N THR A 256 -4.95 6.66 -6.46
CA THR A 256 -3.62 7.06 -6.02
C THR A 256 -3.53 8.58 -5.92
N LEU A 257 -2.99 9.08 -4.80
CA LEU A 257 -2.56 10.45 -4.63
C LEU A 257 -1.07 10.55 -4.94
N THR A 258 -0.74 11.40 -5.89
CA THR A 258 0.65 11.67 -6.26
C THR A 258 0.96 13.13 -6.05
N GLY A 259 2.14 13.45 -5.54
CA GLY A 259 2.57 14.81 -5.32
C GLY A 259 4.03 15.05 -5.63
N VAL A 260 4.31 16.30 -5.98
CA VAL A 260 5.65 16.85 -6.13
C VAL A 260 5.78 18.00 -5.12
N ILE A 261 6.83 17.98 -4.31
CA ILE A 261 7.19 19.06 -3.39
C ILE A 261 8.44 19.73 -3.95
N SER A 262 8.37 21.03 -4.19
CA SER A 262 9.48 21.79 -4.75
C SER A 262 9.29 23.28 -4.52
N GLU A 263 10.32 23.97 -4.08
CA GLU A 263 10.33 25.44 -3.99
C GLU A 263 10.10 26.15 -5.34
N LYS A 264 10.33 25.47 -6.44
CA LYS A 264 10.14 25.97 -7.83
C LYS A 264 8.67 25.94 -8.28
N ILE A 265 7.77 25.31 -7.55
CA ILE A 265 6.34 25.32 -7.88
C ILE A 265 5.78 26.72 -7.71
N MET A 266 5.30 27.30 -8.81
CA MET A 266 4.82 28.68 -8.86
C MET A 266 3.44 28.85 -8.22
N ILE A 267 2.58 27.83 -8.33
CA ILE A 267 1.19 27.87 -7.84
C ILE A 267 0.96 26.63 -6.98
N THR A 268 0.82 26.84 -5.70
CA THR A 268 0.22 25.82 -4.85
C THR A 268 -1.27 25.80 -5.17
N THR A 269 -1.74 24.73 -5.81
CA THR A 269 -3.19 24.55 -6.03
C THR A 269 -3.85 24.41 -4.67
N LYS A 270 -4.37 25.53 -4.15
CA LYS A 270 -5.23 25.46 -2.97
C LYS A 270 -6.47 24.69 -3.41
N SER A 271 -6.58 23.46 -2.96
CA SER A 271 -7.88 22.82 -2.93
C SER A 271 -8.79 23.71 -2.09
N ASN A 272 -9.98 24.01 -2.59
CA ASN A 272 -11.09 24.44 -1.74
C ASN A 272 -11.51 23.20 -0.94
N ALA A 273 -10.61 22.72 -0.06
CA ALA A 273 -10.91 21.60 0.80
C ALA A 273 -12.10 22.04 1.66
N THR A 274 -13.27 21.69 1.23
CA THR A 274 -14.45 21.68 2.08
C THR A 274 -14.04 20.89 3.32
N GLU A 275 -14.13 21.52 4.48
CA GLU A 275 -13.94 20.86 5.77
C GLU A 275 -14.81 19.60 5.76
N VAL A 276 -14.19 18.46 5.47
CA VAL A 276 -14.91 17.18 5.55
C VAL A 276 -15.04 16.85 7.01
N THR A 277 -16.11 17.33 7.60
CA THR A 277 -16.48 17.13 9.00
C THR A 277 -16.94 15.72 9.32
N ILE A 278 -17.13 14.86 8.29
CA ILE A 278 -17.65 13.49 8.48
C ILE A 278 -16.48 12.50 8.54
N SER A 279 -16.42 11.76 9.65
CA SER A 279 -15.51 10.60 9.75
C SER A 279 -15.86 9.57 8.66
N PRO A 280 -14.89 9.10 7.86
CA PRO A 280 -15.14 8.04 6.88
C PRO A 280 -15.34 6.66 7.52
N ALA A 281 -14.96 6.51 8.79
CA ALA A 281 -14.95 5.23 9.48
C ALA A 281 -16.33 4.54 9.57
N PRO A 282 -17.43 5.22 9.93
CA PRO A 282 -18.76 4.58 9.95
C PRO A 282 -19.16 4.03 8.58
N ARG A 283 -18.94 4.82 7.53
CA ARG A 283 -19.27 4.41 6.16
C ARG A 283 -18.46 3.19 5.69
N LEU A 284 -17.20 3.10 6.09
CA LEU A 284 -16.37 1.92 5.79
C LEU A 284 -16.92 0.68 6.48
N VAL A 285 -17.29 0.80 7.76
CA VAL A 285 -17.88 -0.32 8.52
C VAL A 285 -19.21 -0.76 7.93
N GLU A 286 -20.09 0.18 7.55
CA GLU A 286 -21.34 -0.13 6.87
C GLU A 286 -21.10 -0.91 5.56
N LYS A 287 -20.12 -0.50 4.78
CA LYS A 287 -19.75 -1.19 3.55
C LYS A 287 -19.15 -2.58 3.80
N LEU A 288 -18.34 -2.73 4.85
CA LEU A 288 -17.83 -4.04 5.26
C LEU A 288 -19.00 -4.98 5.63
N ILE A 289 -19.96 -4.49 6.41
CA ILE A 289 -21.15 -5.26 6.78
C ILE A 289 -21.93 -5.65 5.52
N ALA A 290 -22.15 -4.71 4.60
CA ALA A 290 -22.87 -4.98 3.35
C ALA A 290 -22.10 -5.97 2.46
N LEU A 291 -20.78 -5.91 2.42
CA LEU A 291 -19.96 -6.87 1.68
C LEU A 291 -20.02 -8.27 2.29
N ARG A 292 -19.92 -8.38 3.61
CA ARG A 292 -20.10 -9.65 4.33
C ARG A 292 -21.46 -10.27 4.04
N GLN A 293 -22.54 -9.47 4.12
CA GLN A 293 -23.89 -9.93 3.82
C GLN A 293 -24.00 -10.43 2.37
N ARG A 294 -23.45 -9.71 1.41
CA ARG A 294 -23.45 -10.12 0.00
C ARG A 294 -22.76 -11.48 -0.21
N TRP A 295 -21.60 -11.68 0.42
CA TRP A 295 -20.90 -12.95 0.33
C TRP A 295 -21.67 -14.08 1.03
N GLN A 296 -22.29 -13.82 2.18
CA GLN A 296 -23.17 -14.79 2.86
C GLN A 296 -24.36 -15.18 1.99
N ASP A 297 -25.03 -14.20 1.36
CA ASP A 297 -26.17 -14.45 0.46
C ASP A 297 -25.74 -15.27 -0.77
N LYS A 298 -24.52 -15.05 -1.27
CA LYS A 298 -23.97 -15.80 -2.41
C LYS A 298 -23.60 -17.22 -2.04
N LEU A 299 -22.88 -17.40 -0.94
CA LEU A 299 -22.29 -18.70 -0.59
C LEU A 299 -23.25 -19.63 0.15
N GLY A 300 -24.21 -19.10 0.93
CA GLY A 300 -25.08 -19.95 1.77
C GLY A 300 -24.28 -20.81 2.77
N PHE A 301 -24.88 -21.88 3.27
CA PHE A 301 -24.30 -22.69 4.37
C PHE A 301 -23.41 -23.88 3.93
N ALA A 302 -23.28 -24.18 2.65
CA ALA A 302 -22.65 -25.45 2.21
C ALA A 302 -21.71 -25.28 1.01
N HIS A 303 -21.19 -24.12 0.77
CA HIS A 303 -20.41 -23.86 -0.43
C HIS A 303 -18.91 -23.86 -0.19
N ARG A 304 -18.16 -24.41 -1.18
CA ARG A 304 -16.70 -24.35 -1.23
C ARG A 304 -16.30 -23.24 -2.17
N LEU A 305 -15.44 -22.35 -1.68
CA LEU A 305 -14.93 -21.20 -2.42
C LEU A 305 -13.46 -21.39 -2.76
N ALA A 306 -13.08 -21.25 -4.03
CA ALA A 306 -11.68 -21.09 -4.41
C ALA A 306 -11.36 -19.60 -4.55
N ILE A 307 -10.34 -19.11 -3.88
CA ILE A 307 -9.86 -17.73 -3.96
C ILE A 307 -8.58 -17.73 -4.79
N ILE A 308 -8.62 -17.14 -5.98
CA ILE A 308 -7.48 -17.01 -6.89
C ILE A 308 -6.87 -15.62 -6.72
N GLY A 309 -5.55 -15.57 -6.50
CA GLY A 309 -4.82 -14.36 -6.17
C GLY A 309 -4.64 -14.21 -4.66
N ALA A 310 -3.73 -15.00 -4.10
CA ALA A 310 -3.44 -15.03 -2.66
C ALA A 310 -2.55 -13.85 -2.22
N SER A 311 -2.69 -12.70 -2.88
CA SER A 311 -2.14 -11.42 -2.45
C SER A 311 -3.00 -10.82 -1.33
N HIS A 312 -2.68 -9.58 -0.93
CA HIS A 312 -3.42 -8.89 0.12
C HIS A 312 -4.95 -8.86 -0.09
N LYS A 313 -5.45 -8.76 -1.34
CA LYS A 313 -6.90 -8.81 -1.61
C LYS A 313 -7.51 -10.17 -1.24
N GLY A 314 -6.88 -11.26 -1.66
CA GLY A 314 -7.37 -12.61 -1.32
C GLY A 314 -7.31 -12.88 0.18
N ILE A 315 -6.24 -12.46 0.85
CA ILE A 315 -6.12 -12.55 2.31
C ILE A 315 -7.18 -11.68 3.00
N SER A 316 -7.38 -10.45 2.54
CA SER A 316 -8.42 -9.56 3.10
C SER A 316 -9.82 -10.13 2.91
N LEU A 317 -10.13 -10.73 1.76
CA LEU A 317 -11.40 -11.43 1.56
C LEU A 317 -11.58 -12.55 2.59
N ALA A 318 -10.57 -13.39 2.75
CA ALA A 318 -10.60 -14.52 3.68
C ALA A 318 -10.72 -14.07 5.16
N GLN A 319 -10.01 -13.02 5.55
CA GLN A 319 -9.96 -12.58 6.95
C GLN A 319 -11.11 -11.65 7.35
N PHE A 320 -11.43 -10.68 6.49
CA PHE A 320 -12.37 -9.61 6.87
C PHE A 320 -13.80 -9.87 6.43
N VAL A 321 -13.98 -10.63 5.35
CA VAL A 321 -15.26 -10.74 4.67
C VAL A 321 -15.93 -12.09 4.91
N LEU A 322 -15.17 -13.18 4.77
CA LEU A 322 -15.75 -14.51 4.90
C LEU A 322 -15.97 -14.89 6.37
N ASP A 323 -17.08 -15.53 6.62
CA ASP A 323 -17.35 -16.15 7.93
C ASP A 323 -16.45 -17.40 8.10
N ASN A 324 -16.12 -17.72 9.35
CA ASN A 324 -15.38 -18.94 9.72
C ASN A 324 -16.08 -20.25 9.29
N GLN A 325 -17.36 -20.19 8.91
CA GLN A 325 -18.13 -21.35 8.41
C GLN A 325 -17.92 -21.60 6.91
N VAL A 326 -17.35 -20.65 6.16
CA VAL A 326 -17.09 -20.81 4.74
C VAL A 326 -15.84 -21.67 4.53
N GLN A 327 -16.01 -22.80 3.85
CA GLN A 327 -14.86 -23.58 3.40
C GLN A 327 -14.25 -22.94 2.17
N TYR A 328 -13.01 -22.51 2.27
CA TYR A 328 -12.29 -21.90 1.16
C TYR A 328 -10.88 -22.48 1.00
N SER A 329 -10.31 -22.29 -0.19
CA SER A 329 -8.90 -22.55 -0.48
C SER A 329 -8.29 -21.36 -1.20
N LEU A 330 -6.97 -21.21 -1.06
CA LEU A 330 -6.20 -20.14 -1.68
C LEU A 330 -5.38 -20.69 -2.84
N HIS A 331 -5.41 -20.00 -3.97
CA HIS A 331 -4.73 -20.42 -5.19
C HIS A 331 -3.86 -19.27 -5.74
N ASP A 332 -2.60 -19.57 -6.03
CA ASP A 332 -1.68 -18.63 -6.67
C ASP A 332 -0.57 -19.40 -7.39
N ASP A 333 -0.19 -18.95 -8.58
CA ASP A 333 0.89 -19.56 -9.36
C ASP A 333 2.28 -18.98 -9.05
N LYS A 334 2.38 -17.99 -8.13
CA LYS A 334 3.67 -17.44 -7.72
C LYS A 334 4.52 -18.51 -7.04
N GLU A 335 5.67 -18.82 -7.64
CA GLU A 335 6.58 -19.82 -7.11
C GLU A 335 7.07 -19.50 -5.69
N ALA A 336 7.23 -18.21 -5.38
CA ALA A 336 7.63 -17.73 -4.07
C ALA A 336 6.64 -18.08 -2.94
N LEU A 337 5.38 -18.40 -3.26
CA LEU A 337 4.36 -18.80 -2.29
C LEU A 337 4.32 -20.32 -2.05
N ARG A 338 5.04 -21.11 -2.84
CA ARG A 338 5.08 -22.55 -2.66
C ARG A 338 5.62 -22.95 -1.30
N GLY A 339 4.89 -23.82 -0.61
CA GLY A 339 5.26 -24.30 0.73
C GLY A 339 5.12 -23.25 1.85
N LYS A 340 4.57 -22.09 1.54
CA LYS A 340 4.22 -21.08 2.56
C LYS A 340 2.81 -21.30 3.08
N THR A 341 2.59 -20.88 4.31
CA THR A 341 1.27 -20.82 4.94
C THR A 341 0.82 -19.36 4.96
N PRO A 342 -0.31 -19.03 4.33
CA PRO A 342 -0.84 -17.67 4.38
C PRO A 342 -1.38 -17.32 5.76
N PRO A 343 -1.44 -16.05 6.11
CA PRO A 343 -2.01 -15.57 7.37
C PRO A 343 -3.56 -15.62 7.32
N VAL A 344 -4.14 -16.81 7.34
CA VAL A 344 -5.59 -17.03 7.34
C VAL A 344 -6.00 -18.04 8.42
N ASN A 345 -7.25 -18.01 8.81
CA ASN A 345 -7.79 -18.91 9.82
C ASN A 345 -8.97 -19.73 9.23
N PRO A 346 -8.92 -21.06 9.22
CA PRO A 346 -7.80 -21.91 9.65
C PRO A 346 -6.59 -21.77 8.72
N PRO A 347 -5.39 -22.13 9.18
CA PRO A 347 -4.19 -22.09 8.33
C PRO A 347 -4.35 -23.09 7.18
N LEU A 348 -4.21 -22.59 5.97
CA LEU A 348 -4.34 -23.36 4.72
C LEU A 348 -3.03 -23.22 3.93
N GLY A 349 -2.69 -24.21 3.14
CA GLY A 349 -1.61 -24.10 2.16
C GLY A 349 -2.09 -23.38 0.90
N PHE A 350 -1.15 -22.99 0.05
CA PHE A 350 -1.45 -22.52 -1.30
C PHE A 350 -1.55 -23.67 -2.27
N HIS A 351 -2.53 -23.59 -3.17
CA HIS A 351 -2.65 -24.45 -4.33
C HIS A 351 -2.23 -23.69 -5.60
N LEU A 352 -1.73 -24.42 -6.59
CA LEU A 352 -1.49 -23.83 -7.90
C LEU A 352 -2.82 -23.63 -8.63
N VAL A 353 -2.92 -22.57 -9.41
CA VAL A 353 -4.06 -22.36 -10.32
C VAL A 353 -3.93 -23.26 -11.54
N SER A 354 -2.70 -23.37 -12.06
CA SER A 354 -2.41 -24.17 -13.26
C SER A 354 -2.57 -25.64 -12.99
N GLY A 355 -3.45 -26.30 -13.76
CA GLY A 355 -3.71 -27.75 -13.67
C GLY A 355 -4.55 -28.18 -12.47
N PHE A 356 -5.12 -27.23 -11.72
CA PHE A 356 -6.02 -27.53 -10.61
C PHE A 356 -7.45 -27.78 -11.13
N ASP A 357 -8.12 -28.80 -10.58
CA ASP A 357 -9.52 -29.09 -10.87
C ASP A 357 -10.43 -28.29 -9.92
N PHE A 358 -11.16 -27.32 -10.48
CA PHE A 358 -12.11 -26.48 -9.74
C PHE A 358 -13.54 -27.05 -9.69
N SER A 359 -13.79 -28.25 -10.23
CA SER A 359 -15.14 -28.85 -10.33
C SER A 359 -15.85 -28.97 -8.97
N ASP A 360 -15.09 -29.18 -7.90
CA ASP A 360 -15.60 -29.32 -6.54
C ASP A 360 -15.98 -27.98 -5.87
N TYR A 361 -15.71 -26.85 -6.52
CA TYR A 361 -16.00 -25.54 -5.96
C TYR A 361 -17.30 -24.98 -6.51
N SER A 362 -18.15 -24.52 -5.61
CA SER A 362 -19.41 -23.86 -6.00
C SER A 362 -19.16 -22.47 -6.60
N HIS A 363 -18.10 -21.80 -6.14
CA HIS A 363 -17.72 -20.46 -6.60
C HIS A 363 -16.19 -20.32 -6.68
N VAL A 364 -15.75 -19.48 -7.61
CA VAL A 364 -14.37 -19.02 -7.70
C VAL A 364 -14.36 -17.49 -7.52
N ALA A 365 -13.60 -17.00 -6.56
CA ALA A 365 -13.33 -15.57 -6.39
C ALA A 365 -11.97 -15.22 -7.02
N ILE A 366 -11.94 -14.28 -7.97
CA ILE A 366 -10.69 -13.76 -8.54
C ILE A 366 -10.41 -12.40 -7.89
N THR A 367 -9.36 -12.36 -7.09
CA THR A 367 -8.98 -11.17 -6.31
C THR A 367 -7.75 -10.44 -6.88
N THR A 368 -7.44 -10.70 -8.15
CA THR A 368 -6.37 -10.05 -8.90
C THR A 368 -6.88 -8.81 -9.65
N THR A 369 -5.99 -8.15 -10.42
CA THR A 369 -6.41 -7.08 -11.34
C THR A 369 -7.29 -7.63 -12.46
N LEU A 370 -8.10 -6.75 -13.07
CA LEU A 370 -9.01 -7.13 -14.17
C LEU A 370 -8.24 -7.77 -15.34
N THR A 371 -7.12 -7.22 -15.75
CA THR A 371 -6.25 -7.76 -16.80
C THR A 371 -5.79 -9.19 -16.53
N ILE A 372 -5.53 -9.53 -15.27
CA ILE A 372 -5.17 -10.90 -14.88
C ILE A 372 -6.42 -11.79 -14.86
N ALA A 373 -7.54 -11.28 -14.33
CA ALA A 373 -8.81 -12.00 -14.31
C ALA A 373 -9.24 -12.42 -15.72
N GLU A 374 -9.15 -11.50 -16.70
CA GLU A 374 -9.46 -11.76 -18.13
C GLU A 374 -8.61 -12.88 -18.74
N LYS A 375 -7.43 -13.15 -18.21
CA LYS A 375 -6.57 -14.28 -18.63
C LYS A 375 -6.90 -15.59 -17.91
N ILE A 376 -7.41 -15.49 -16.68
CA ILE A 376 -7.75 -16.66 -15.85
C ILE A 376 -9.12 -17.22 -16.22
N ILE A 377 -10.13 -16.39 -16.42
CA ILE A 377 -11.51 -16.80 -16.72
C ILE A 377 -11.58 -17.78 -17.90
N PRO A 378 -10.98 -17.50 -19.09
CA PRO A 378 -11.01 -18.44 -20.21
C PRO A 378 -10.36 -19.79 -19.87
N LYS A 379 -9.31 -19.80 -19.06
CA LYS A 379 -8.64 -21.04 -18.63
C LYS A 379 -9.54 -21.89 -17.72
N LEU A 380 -10.24 -21.24 -16.78
CA LEU A 380 -11.22 -21.90 -15.93
C LEU A 380 -12.35 -22.49 -16.77
N ARG A 381 -12.88 -21.74 -17.73
CA ARG A 381 -13.94 -22.21 -18.63
C ARG A 381 -13.47 -23.39 -19.52
N ALA A 382 -12.24 -23.30 -20.03
CA ALA A 382 -11.63 -24.40 -20.85
C ALA A 382 -11.35 -25.65 -20.03
N SER A 383 -11.13 -25.57 -18.72
CA SER A 383 -10.99 -26.71 -17.81
C SER A 383 -12.34 -27.34 -17.42
N GLY A 384 -13.47 -26.82 -17.93
CA GLY A 384 -14.80 -27.32 -17.63
C GLY A 384 -15.52 -26.70 -16.44
N TYR A 385 -14.95 -25.69 -15.83
CA TYR A 385 -15.61 -24.98 -14.73
C TYR A 385 -16.82 -24.16 -15.25
N THR A 386 -18.02 -24.48 -14.77
CA THR A 386 -19.28 -23.89 -15.25
C THR A 386 -19.97 -22.99 -14.24
N ASN A 387 -19.54 -23.04 -12.96
CA ASN A 387 -20.14 -22.27 -11.89
C ASN A 387 -19.74 -20.78 -11.92
N GLU A 388 -20.27 -19.99 -11.01
CA GLU A 388 -20.04 -18.54 -10.97
C GLU A 388 -18.58 -18.19 -10.64
N ILE A 389 -18.05 -17.22 -11.39
CA ILE A 389 -16.77 -16.56 -11.13
C ILE A 389 -17.08 -15.15 -10.64
N LEU A 390 -16.56 -14.80 -9.48
CA LEU A 390 -16.84 -13.56 -8.76
C LEU A 390 -15.58 -12.71 -8.62
N ASP A 391 -15.75 -11.42 -8.50
CA ASP A 391 -14.69 -10.50 -8.07
C ASP A 391 -14.60 -10.43 -6.54
N PHE A 392 -13.72 -9.54 -6.04
CA PHE A 392 -13.57 -9.27 -4.61
C PHE A 392 -14.88 -8.82 -3.96
N ASP A 393 -15.70 -8.07 -4.67
CA ASP A 393 -16.97 -7.52 -4.19
C ASP A 393 -18.14 -8.52 -4.28
N GLY A 394 -17.87 -9.75 -4.73
CA GLY A 394 -18.89 -10.78 -4.93
C GLY A 394 -19.78 -10.50 -6.15
N GLN A 395 -19.32 -9.66 -7.10
CA GLN A 395 -20.00 -9.43 -8.36
C GLN A 395 -19.56 -10.48 -9.39
N LYS A 396 -20.47 -10.83 -10.27
CA LYS A 396 -20.17 -11.78 -11.35
C LYS A 396 -19.23 -11.16 -12.38
N LEU A 397 -18.15 -11.88 -12.73
CA LEU A 397 -17.13 -11.43 -13.68
C LEU A 397 -17.40 -11.88 -15.11
N ASP A 398 -18.30 -12.87 -15.35
CA ASP A 398 -18.58 -13.47 -16.67
C ASP A 398 -20.07 -13.73 -16.92
#